data_48bf0a33bfa55d4fae5596d39b211b9b
#
_entry.id   48bf0a33bfa55d4fae5596d39b211b9b
#
_cell.length_a   1.000
_cell.length_b   1.000
_cell.length_c   1.000
_cell.angle_alpha   90.00
_cell.angle_beta   90.00
_cell.angle_gamma   90.00
#
_symmetry.space_group_name_H-M   'P 1'
#
loop_
_entity.id
_entity.type
_entity.pdbx_description
1 polymer ?
#
loop_
_entity_poly.entity_id
_entity_poly.type
_entity_poly.pdbx_seq_one_letter_code
_entity_poly.pdbx_strand_id
1 'polypeptide(L)'
;MATKKSLSHPGPRSPQATNKASAGWRWQAPRNAWLRTPQAVARPADPQGASVDWLRTLVAKGPARLQPAHLRRRPASAVQPCLHLIALDTSGSMRQGGRLAWAKGYAARLIEQAARAGDHVALLCFGGQGVELLLPPGAARTAGTARVRPLGGGGGTPLVAGLAEAERLLRMARRRRGAGAPSCLWLLTDGRTLEQPAAPGAAAHVVVVDFDDPLRPVGRCAAWAARWQAEHRLPEPLSS
;
A
#
# COMPACT_ATOMS: atom_id res chain seq x y z
N MET A 1 61.38 29.91 -52.55
CA MET A 1 60.02 30.27 -52.09
C MET A 1 59.12 29.04 -52.14
N ALA A 2 58.88 28.43 -51.00
CA ALA A 2 58.06 27.21 -50.91
C ALA A 2 56.87 27.49 -50.04
N THR A 3 55.67 27.43 -50.61
CA THR A 3 54.40 27.72 -49.98
C THR A 3 53.94 26.47 -49.20
N LYS A 4 53.84 26.54 -47.88
CA LYS A 4 53.29 25.51 -47.01
C LYS A 4 51.77 25.51 -47.11
N LYS A 5 51.16 24.43 -47.69
CA LYS A 5 49.74 24.11 -47.57
C LYS A 5 49.47 23.58 -46.17
N SER A 6 48.62 24.25 -45.39
CA SER A 6 48.12 23.76 -44.13
C SER A 6 46.90 22.85 -44.40
N LEU A 7 47.03 21.58 -43.96
CA LEU A 7 45.95 20.60 -43.96
C LEU A 7 45.16 20.78 -42.65
N SER A 8 43.97 21.34 -42.73
CA SER A 8 43.01 21.33 -41.62
C SER A 8 42.32 19.95 -41.51
N HIS A 9 42.53 19.27 -40.40
CA HIS A 9 41.79 18.07 -40.05
C HIS A 9 40.42 18.47 -39.52
N PRO A 10 39.32 17.81 -39.96
CA PRO A 10 38.02 17.96 -39.30
C PRO A 10 38.03 17.14 -38.00
N GLY A 11 37.82 17.79 -36.87
CA GLY A 11 37.64 17.16 -35.59
C GLY A 11 36.38 16.28 -35.52
N PRO A 12 36.34 15.31 -34.61
CA PRO A 12 35.21 14.40 -34.49
C PRO A 12 33.96 15.16 -34.08
N ARG A 13 32.88 15.01 -34.87
CA ARG A 13 31.55 15.51 -34.55
C ARG A 13 31.00 14.72 -33.37
N SER A 14 30.73 15.41 -32.28
CA SER A 14 29.97 14.87 -31.15
C SER A 14 28.59 14.43 -31.62
N PRO A 15 28.07 13.28 -31.18
CA PRO A 15 26.73 12.88 -31.52
C PRO A 15 25.73 13.84 -30.81
N GLN A 16 24.92 14.52 -31.62
CA GLN A 16 23.78 15.28 -31.11
C GLN A 16 22.87 14.32 -30.37
N ALA A 17 22.72 14.52 -29.07
CA ALA A 17 21.70 13.90 -28.27
C ALA A 17 20.34 14.35 -28.80
N THR A 18 19.67 13.49 -29.56
CA THR A 18 18.27 13.64 -29.88
C THR A 18 17.48 13.51 -28.59
N ASN A 19 17.06 14.65 -28.08
CA ASN A 19 16.16 14.76 -26.95
C ASN A 19 14.79 14.22 -27.41
N LYS A 20 14.60 12.88 -27.33
CA LYS A 20 13.28 12.28 -27.40
C LYS A 20 12.55 12.71 -26.13
N ALA A 21 11.73 13.75 -26.26
CA ALA A 21 10.74 14.10 -25.27
C ALA A 21 10.02 12.82 -24.85
N SER A 22 10.31 12.35 -23.65
CA SER A 22 9.55 11.34 -22.97
C SER A 22 8.12 11.86 -22.89
N ALA A 23 7.21 11.26 -23.65
CA ALA A 23 5.79 11.51 -23.55
C ALA A 23 5.41 11.24 -22.08
N GLY A 24 5.28 12.34 -21.33
CA GLY A 24 4.88 12.29 -19.95
C GLY A 24 3.48 11.66 -19.89
N TRP A 25 3.42 10.45 -19.38
CA TRP A 25 2.18 9.83 -18.98
C TRP A 25 1.60 10.67 -17.85
N ARG A 26 0.77 11.66 -18.18
CA ARG A 26 -0.05 12.35 -17.21
C ARG A 26 -1.10 11.37 -16.72
N TRP A 27 -0.78 10.66 -15.67
CA TRP A 27 -1.77 9.98 -14.86
C TRP A 27 -2.60 11.05 -14.14
N GLN A 28 -3.74 11.39 -14.70
CA GLN A 28 -4.81 12.00 -13.92
C GLN A 28 -5.45 10.87 -13.13
N ALA A 29 -4.91 10.61 -11.94
CA ALA A 29 -5.51 9.67 -11.02
C ALA A 29 -6.88 10.21 -10.59
N PRO A 30 -7.98 9.44 -10.74
CA PRO A 30 -9.23 9.81 -10.10
C PRO A 30 -8.98 9.93 -8.60
N ARG A 31 -9.63 10.88 -7.92
CA ARG A 31 -9.41 11.24 -6.50
C ARG A 31 -9.48 10.09 -5.48
N ASN A 32 -9.82 8.86 -5.91
CA ASN A 32 -9.89 7.63 -5.12
C ASN A 32 -8.91 6.54 -5.58
N ALA A 33 -7.87 6.87 -6.37
CA ALA A 33 -6.95 5.89 -6.97
C ALA A 33 -5.98 5.23 -5.98
N TRP A 34 -5.90 5.72 -4.75
CA TRP A 34 -4.98 5.22 -3.73
C TRP A 34 -5.29 3.79 -3.28
N LEU A 35 -6.57 3.44 -3.26
CA LEU A 35 -7.06 2.12 -2.86
C LEU A 35 -7.64 1.33 -4.04
N ARG A 36 -7.07 1.46 -5.26
CA ARG A 36 -7.45 0.51 -6.31
C ARG A 36 -7.01 -0.88 -5.90
N THR A 37 -7.87 -1.52 -5.13
CA THR A 37 -7.84 -2.96 -4.93
C THR A 37 -8.09 -3.64 -6.28
N PRO A 38 -7.42 -4.77 -6.58
CA PRO A 38 -7.85 -5.64 -7.65
C PRO A 38 -9.35 -5.88 -7.47
N GLN A 39 -10.09 -5.78 -8.56
CA GLN A 39 -11.56 -5.90 -8.57
C GLN A 39 -12.02 -6.94 -7.56
N ALA A 40 -12.80 -6.48 -6.58
CA ALA A 40 -13.41 -7.37 -5.62
C ALA A 40 -14.21 -8.41 -6.42
N VAL A 41 -13.79 -9.67 -6.31
CA VAL A 41 -14.50 -10.77 -6.96
C VAL A 41 -15.90 -10.80 -6.34
N ALA A 42 -16.90 -10.42 -7.12
CA ALA A 42 -18.28 -10.50 -6.71
C ALA A 42 -18.59 -11.97 -6.38
N ARG A 43 -18.82 -12.26 -5.11
CA ARG A 43 -19.31 -13.56 -4.70
C ARG A 43 -20.83 -13.58 -4.94
N PRO A 44 -21.42 -14.68 -5.43
CA PRO A 44 -22.87 -14.80 -5.48
C PRO A 44 -23.40 -14.55 -4.05
N ALA A 45 -24.37 -13.65 -3.94
CA ALA A 45 -24.98 -13.28 -2.68
C ALA A 45 -25.63 -14.53 -2.07
N ASP A 46 -25.17 -14.94 -0.87
CA ASP A 46 -25.87 -15.94 -0.06
C ASP A 46 -27.10 -15.25 0.57
N PRO A 47 -28.30 -15.60 0.15
CA PRO A 47 -29.51 -14.95 0.66
C PRO A 47 -29.75 -15.21 2.16
N GLN A 48 -29.08 -16.21 2.75
CA GLN A 48 -29.24 -16.57 4.17
C GLN A 48 -28.25 -15.87 5.10
N GLY A 49 -27.17 -15.29 4.58
CA GLY A 49 -26.10 -14.61 5.38
C GLY A 49 -26.28 -13.11 5.58
N ALA A 50 -27.31 -12.49 5.01
CA ALA A 50 -27.47 -11.03 5.10
C ALA A 50 -27.93 -10.58 6.50
N SER A 51 -27.19 -9.62 7.09
CA SER A 51 -27.58 -9.00 8.36
C SER A 51 -28.93 -8.28 8.25
N VAL A 52 -29.71 -8.28 9.34
CA VAL A 52 -31.00 -7.58 9.37
C VAL A 52 -30.77 -6.07 9.27
N ASP A 53 -31.47 -5.42 8.34
CA ASP A 53 -31.55 -3.96 8.26
C ASP A 53 -32.62 -3.48 9.25
N TRP A 54 -32.18 -3.17 10.46
CA TRP A 54 -33.09 -2.77 11.54
C TRP A 54 -33.88 -1.52 11.21
N LEU A 55 -33.33 -0.55 10.51
CA LEU A 55 -34.05 0.67 10.13
C LEU A 55 -35.21 0.35 9.20
N ARG A 56 -34.96 -0.38 8.11
CA ARG A 56 -36.00 -0.81 7.18
C ARG A 56 -36.98 -1.78 7.82
N THR A 57 -36.52 -2.64 8.71
CA THR A 57 -37.36 -3.57 9.48
C THR A 57 -38.33 -2.82 10.40
N LEU A 58 -37.83 -1.81 11.14
CA LEU A 58 -38.68 -1.02 12.04
C LEU A 58 -39.68 -0.15 11.27
N VAL A 59 -39.28 0.41 10.14
CA VAL A 59 -40.19 1.12 9.23
C VAL A 59 -41.27 0.18 8.71
N ALA A 60 -40.93 -1.03 8.26
CA ALA A 60 -41.90 -2.02 7.78
C ALA A 60 -42.83 -2.56 8.87
N LYS A 61 -42.34 -2.62 10.11
CA LYS A 61 -43.10 -3.04 11.29
C LYS A 61 -44.17 -2.01 11.66
N GLY A 62 -43.88 -0.71 11.53
CA GLY A 62 -44.76 0.36 12.02
C GLY A 62 -45.08 0.18 13.50
N PRO A 63 -46.34 0.46 13.94
CA PRO A 63 -46.80 0.29 15.31
C PRO A 63 -47.09 -1.17 15.72
N ALA A 64 -47.08 -2.11 14.77
CA ALA A 64 -47.41 -3.52 15.02
C ALA A 64 -46.30 -4.25 15.81
N ARG A 65 -46.57 -5.42 16.40
CA ARG A 65 -45.55 -6.29 16.97
C ARG A 65 -44.62 -6.83 15.88
N LEU A 66 -43.33 -6.98 16.20
CA LEU A 66 -42.34 -7.50 15.27
C LEU A 66 -42.74 -8.96 14.86
N GLN A 67 -42.82 -9.18 13.55
CA GLN A 67 -43.08 -10.48 12.95
C GLN A 67 -41.98 -10.81 11.91
N PRO A 68 -41.72 -12.07 11.60
CA PRO A 68 -40.76 -12.48 10.58
C PRO A 68 -40.99 -11.80 9.22
N ALA A 69 -42.25 -11.52 8.85
CA ALA A 69 -42.62 -10.83 7.62
C ALA A 69 -42.12 -9.37 7.54
N HIS A 70 -41.83 -8.75 8.68
CA HIS A 70 -41.31 -7.41 8.75
C HIS A 70 -39.79 -7.37 8.56
N LEU A 71 -39.07 -8.49 8.72
CA LEU A 71 -37.63 -8.54 8.63
C LEU A 71 -37.15 -8.14 7.23
N ARG A 72 -36.43 -7.04 7.15
CA ARG A 72 -35.76 -6.60 5.96
C ARG A 72 -34.27 -6.91 6.12
N ARG A 73 -33.72 -7.70 5.22
CA ARG A 73 -32.29 -8.01 5.21
C ARG A 73 -31.58 -7.02 4.32
N ARG A 74 -30.38 -6.58 4.72
CA ARG A 74 -29.52 -5.86 3.82
C ARG A 74 -29.10 -6.82 2.72
N PRO A 75 -29.16 -6.41 1.43
CA PRO A 75 -28.54 -7.22 0.41
C PRO A 75 -27.08 -7.43 0.85
N ALA A 76 -26.60 -8.68 0.82
CA ALA A 76 -25.20 -8.96 1.09
C ALA A 76 -24.39 -8.07 0.14
N SER A 77 -23.59 -7.18 0.69
CA SER A 77 -22.68 -6.38 -0.15
C SER A 77 -21.85 -7.39 -0.93
N ALA A 78 -22.05 -7.43 -2.25
CA ALA A 78 -21.32 -8.33 -3.13
C ALA A 78 -19.79 -8.09 -3.08
N VAL A 79 -19.38 -6.99 -2.46
CA VAL A 79 -17.99 -6.56 -2.32
C VAL A 79 -17.52 -6.87 -0.90
N GLN A 80 -16.64 -7.86 -0.76
CA GLN A 80 -15.98 -8.11 0.52
C GLN A 80 -15.00 -6.96 0.83
N PRO A 81 -14.98 -6.43 2.08
CA PRO A 81 -13.99 -5.44 2.48
C PRO A 81 -12.57 -5.96 2.20
N CYS A 82 -11.69 -5.11 1.68
CA CYS A 82 -10.29 -5.46 1.49
C CYS A 82 -9.53 -5.39 2.83
N LEU A 83 -8.54 -6.25 3.02
CA LEU A 83 -7.59 -6.10 4.12
C LEU A 83 -6.35 -5.37 3.61
N HIS A 84 -6.11 -4.15 4.09
CA HIS A 84 -4.87 -3.42 3.87
C HIS A 84 -3.91 -3.71 5.03
N LEU A 85 -2.86 -4.52 4.77
CA LEU A 85 -1.79 -4.72 5.73
C LEU A 85 -0.66 -3.74 5.40
N ILE A 86 -0.36 -2.84 6.33
CA ILE A 86 0.68 -1.83 6.22
C ILE A 86 1.90 -2.33 6.98
N ALA A 87 3.02 -2.54 6.28
CA ALA A 87 4.33 -2.88 6.85
C ALA A 87 5.22 -1.63 6.75
N LEU A 88 5.47 -0.98 7.89
CA LEU A 88 6.19 0.28 7.97
C LEU A 88 7.62 0.04 8.47
N ASP A 89 8.58 0.42 7.65
CA ASP A 89 9.99 0.45 8.01
C ASP A 89 10.27 1.62 8.97
N THR A 90 10.80 1.29 10.15
CA THR A 90 11.21 2.24 11.19
C THR A 90 12.71 2.21 11.44
N SER A 91 13.51 1.73 10.49
CA SER A 91 14.96 1.65 10.58
C SER A 91 15.66 3.01 10.71
N GLY A 92 16.95 2.98 11.01
CA GLY A 92 17.74 4.19 11.18
C GLY A 92 17.83 5.05 9.92
N SER A 93 17.87 4.45 8.73
CA SER A 93 17.87 5.17 7.44
C SER A 93 16.59 5.96 7.21
N MET A 94 15.45 5.43 7.60
CA MET A 94 14.16 6.12 7.51
C MET A 94 14.08 7.39 8.36
N ARG A 95 14.88 7.54 9.41
CA ARG A 95 14.94 8.78 10.21
C ARG A 95 15.58 9.95 9.47
N GLN A 96 16.46 9.65 8.51
CA GLN A 96 17.18 10.67 7.79
C GLN A 96 16.25 11.41 6.82
N GLY A 97 16.44 12.72 6.68
CA GLY A 97 15.67 13.53 5.71
C GLY A 97 14.15 13.54 5.93
N GLY A 98 13.67 13.20 7.13
CA GLY A 98 12.22 13.22 7.42
C GLY A 98 11.42 12.08 6.81
N ARG A 99 12.06 11.07 6.19
CA ARG A 99 11.40 9.95 5.51
C ARG A 99 10.42 9.19 6.40
N LEU A 100 10.81 8.92 7.67
CA LEU A 100 9.92 8.28 8.62
C LEU A 100 8.67 9.10 8.91
N ALA A 101 8.79 10.42 9.07
CA ALA A 101 7.65 11.29 9.29
C ALA A 101 6.71 11.25 8.08
N TRP A 102 7.27 11.26 6.87
CA TRP A 102 6.50 11.17 5.64
C TRP A 102 5.81 9.81 5.50
N ALA A 103 6.53 8.70 5.75
CA ALA A 103 5.96 7.35 5.72
C ALA A 103 4.84 7.17 6.76
N LYS A 104 4.98 7.76 7.95
CA LYS A 104 3.93 7.80 8.97
C LYS A 104 2.68 8.55 8.49
N GLY A 105 2.86 9.70 7.86
CA GLY A 105 1.77 10.45 7.23
C GLY A 105 1.06 9.65 6.14
N TYR A 106 1.83 8.93 5.32
CA TYR A 106 1.31 8.06 4.27
C TYR A 106 0.50 6.89 4.87
N ALA A 107 1.03 6.20 5.89
CA ALA A 107 0.34 5.13 6.60
C ALA A 107 -0.98 5.63 7.24
N ALA A 108 -0.97 6.81 7.86
CA ALA A 108 -2.17 7.41 8.44
C ALA A 108 -3.25 7.66 7.37
N ARG A 109 -2.88 8.18 6.20
CA ARG A 109 -3.81 8.35 5.06
C ARG A 109 -4.39 7.02 4.57
N LEU A 110 -3.57 5.96 4.46
CA LEU A 110 -4.07 4.63 4.09
C LEU A 110 -5.14 4.14 5.08
N ILE A 111 -4.90 4.32 6.39
CA ILE A 111 -5.87 3.94 7.43
C ILE A 111 -7.17 4.74 7.29
N GLU A 112 -7.09 6.06 7.07
CA GLU A 112 -8.27 6.91 6.87
C GLU A 112 -9.08 6.53 5.63
N GLN A 113 -8.40 6.24 4.54
CA GLN A 113 -9.05 5.84 3.30
C GLN A 113 -9.70 4.47 3.44
N ALA A 114 -9.04 3.50 4.07
CA ALA A 114 -9.62 2.21 4.40
C ALA A 114 -10.86 2.35 5.28
N ALA A 115 -10.83 3.25 6.27
CA ALA A 115 -11.98 3.52 7.13
C ALA A 115 -13.17 4.12 6.36
N ARG A 116 -12.91 5.05 5.43
CA ARG A 116 -13.97 5.64 4.55
C ARG A 116 -14.53 4.63 3.58
N ALA A 117 -13.70 3.69 3.09
CA ALA A 117 -14.14 2.61 2.19
C ALA A 117 -14.87 1.47 2.90
N GLY A 118 -14.87 1.43 4.24
CA GLY A 118 -15.40 0.31 5.02
C GLY A 118 -14.51 -0.94 4.97
N ASP A 119 -13.23 -0.76 4.64
CA ASP A 119 -12.23 -1.82 4.54
C ASP A 119 -11.63 -2.19 5.90
N HIS A 120 -10.79 -3.21 5.91
CA HIS A 120 -10.04 -3.66 7.07
C HIS A 120 -8.60 -3.16 6.98
N VAL A 121 -7.96 -2.97 8.14
CA VAL A 121 -6.56 -2.59 8.21
C VAL A 121 -5.81 -3.43 9.24
N ALA A 122 -4.53 -3.64 8.98
CA ALA A 122 -3.53 -4.08 9.94
C ALA A 122 -2.30 -3.20 9.79
N LEU A 123 -1.59 -2.92 10.88
CA LEU A 123 -0.35 -2.15 10.86
C LEU A 123 0.70 -2.87 11.67
N LEU A 124 1.81 -3.20 11.05
CA LEU A 124 3.04 -3.61 11.71
C LEU A 124 4.17 -2.65 11.40
N CYS A 125 5.12 -2.53 12.29
CA CYS A 125 6.40 -1.86 12.02
C CYS A 125 7.55 -2.83 12.21
N PHE A 126 8.66 -2.56 11.53
CA PHE A 126 9.91 -3.31 11.67
C PHE A 126 11.10 -2.35 11.62
N GLY A 127 12.06 -2.58 12.49
CA GLY A 127 13.24 -1.72 12.66
C GLY A 127 14.17 -2.29 13.72
N GLY A 128 15.08 -1.48 14.24
CA GLY A 128 16.08 -1.90 15.22
C GLY A 128 15.53 -2.52 16.51
N GLN A 129 14.26 -2.32 16.84
CA GLN A 129 13.55 -2.94 17.95
C GLN A 129 12.89 -4.28 17.57
N GLY A 130 13.07 -4.74 16.32
CA GLY A 130 12.44 -5.94 15.80
C GLY A 130 11.16 -5.67 15.03
N VAL A 131 10.19 -6.58 15.15
CA VAL A 131 8.89 -6.49 14.47
C VAL A 131 7.78 -6.34 15.51
N GLU A 132 6.95 -5.32 15.37
CA GLU A 132 5.85 -5.02 16.28
C GLU A 132 4.52 -4.89 15.53
N LEU A 133 3.49 -5.56 16.02
CA LEU A 133 2.12 -5.43 15.51
C LEU A 133 1.37 -4.34 16.28
N LEU A 134 1.14 -3.20 15.63
CA LEU A 134 0.49 -2.02 16.21
C LEU A 134 -1.03 -2.06 16.12
N LEU A 135 -1.54 -2.55 14.99
CA LEU A 135 -2.97 -2.75 14.75
C LEU A 135 -3.18 -4.16 14.22
N PRO A 136 -3.88 -5.02 14.97
CA PRO A 136 -4.25 -6.33 14.46
C PRO A 136 -5.26 -6.22 13.31
N PRO A 137 -5.34 -7.22 12.41
CA PRO A 137 -6.30 -7.23 11.33
C PRO A 137 -7.75 -7.04 11.82
N GLY A 138 -8.41 -5.98 11.38
CA GLY A 138 -9.76 -5.62 11.80
C GLY A 138 -10.35 -4.48 10.97
N ALA A 139 -11.61 -4.11 11.24
CA ALA A 139 -12.27 -3.00 10.58
C ALA A 139 -11.45 -1.70 10.77
N ALA A 140 -11.18 -1.01 9.67
CA ALA A 140 -10.43 0.23 9.72
C ALA A 140 -11.22 1.31 10.46
N ARG A 141 -10.53 2.07 11.33
CA ARG A 141 -11.08 3.20 12.07
C ARG A 141 -10.07 4.34 12.03
N THR A 142 -10.53 5.56 11.88
CA THR A 142 -9.64 6.75 11.89
C THR A 142 -8.83 6.88 13.17
N ALA A 143 -9.35 6.43 14.31
CA ALA A 143 -8.60 6.35 15.58
C ALA A 143 -7.31 5.49 15.48
N GLY A 144 -7.23 4.57 14.50
CA GLY A 144 -6.02 3.78 14.23
C GLY A 144 -4.81 4.63 13.86
N THR A 145 -5.01 5.83 13.32
CA THR A 145 -3.93 6.77 12.99
C THR A 145 -3.11 7.20 14.21
N ALA A 146 -3.73 7.19 15.40
CA ALA A 146 -3.03 7.50 16.66
C ALA A 146 -1.91 6.50 16.99
N ARG A 147 -1.97 5.29 16.47
CA ARG A 147 -0.92 4.26 16.65
C ARG A 147 0.33 4.54 15.81
N VAL A 148 0.21 5.29 14.73
CA VAL A 148 1.33 5.64 13.84
C VAL A 148 2.18 6.78 14.41
N ARG A 149 1.55 7.74 15.07
CA ARG A 149 2.20 8.99 15.53
C ARG A 149 3.40 8.78 16.46
N PRO A 150 3.33 7.94 17.52
CA PRO A 150 4.40 7.80 18.52
C PRO A 150 5.60 6.98 18.04
N LEU A 151 5.55 6.36 16.86
CA LEU A 151 6.59 5.47 16.39
C LEU A 151 7.95 6.17 16.32
N GLY A 152 8.90 5.66 17.06
CA GLY A 152 10.31 5.98 16.92
C GLY A 152 10.93 5.20 15.76
N GLY A 153 12.17 5.52 15.43
CA GLY A 153 12.96 4.77 14.45
C GLY A 153 14.40 4.64 14.93
N GLY A 154 15.10 3.64 14.41
CA GLY A 154 16.52 3.40 14.69
C GLY A 154 16.92 1.95 14.46
N GLY A 155 18.23 1.70 14.49
CA GLY A 155 18.81 0.37 14.28
C GLY A 155 18.73 -0.15 12.86
N GLY A 156 18.90 -1.47 12.71
CA GLY A 156 18.86 -2.16 11.42
C GLY A 156 17.45 -2.28 10.82
N THR A 157 17.40 -2.88 9.63
CA THR A 157 16.15 -3.12 8.89
C THR A 157 15.90 -4.62 8.79
N PRO A 158 15.19 -5.25 9.74
CA PRO A 158 14.85 -6.67 9.68
C PRO A 158 13.67 -6.91 8.71
N LEU A 159 13.90 -6.62 7.43
CA LEU A 159 12.87 -6.66 6.39
C LEU A 159 12.31 -8.07 6.19
N VAL A 160 13.19 -9.08 6.18
CA VAL A 160 12.77 -10.49 6.03
C VAL A 160 11.85 -10.89 7.17
N ALA A 161 12.18 -10.53 8.42
CA ALA A 161 11.33 -10.80 9.57
C ALA A 161 10.01 -10.03 9.52
N GLY A 162 10.03 -8.76 9.11
CA GLY A 162 8.83 -7.93 8.92
C GLY A 162 7.88 -8.53 7.89
N LEU A 163 8.41 -8.96 6.75
CA LEU A 163 7.61 -9.59 5.69
C LEU A 163 7.11 -10.99 6.08
N ALA A 164 7.89 -11.77 6.83
CA ALA A 164 7.45 -13.05 7.36
C ALA A 164 6.25 -12.89 8.31
N GLU A 165 6.27 -11.89 9.18
CA GLU A 165 5.14 -11.58 10.06
C GLU A 165 3.93 -11.07 9.27
N ALA A 166 4.13 -10.21 8.27
CA ALA A 166 3.08 -9.76 7.37
C ALA A 166 2.40 -10.95 6.67
N GLU A 167 3.20 -11.88 6.15
CA GLU A 167 2.72 -13.12 5.51
C GLU A 167 1.90 -13.97 6.47
N ARG A 168 2.37 -14.14 7.71
CA ARG A 168 1.65 -14.86 8.76
C ARG A 168 0.28 -14.25 9.05
N LEU A 169 0.21 -12.93 9.19
CA LEU A 169 -1.02 -12.18 9.45
C LEU A 169 -2.01 -12.30 8.29
N LEU A 170 -1.53 -12.17 7.04
CA LEU A 170 -2.35 -12.32 5.85
C LEU A 170 -2.93 -13.73 5.73
N ARG A 171 -2.13 -14.77 5.99
CA ARG A 171 -2.61 -16.16 6.00
C ARG A 171 -3.67 -16.38 7.07
N MET A 172 -3.48 -15.85 8.27
CA MET A 172 -4.48 -15.93 9.35
C MET A 172 -5.79 -15.23 8.97
N ALA A 173 -5.68 -14.01 8.41
CA ALA A 173 -6.84 -13.26 7.96
C ALA A 173 -7.59 -13.99 6.83
N ARG A 174 -6.86 -14.57 5.88
CA ARG A 174 -7.42 -15.37 4.78
C ARG A 174 -8.20 -16.60 5.29
N ARG A 175 -7.67 -17.29 6.31
CA ARG A 175 -8.39 -18.43 6.94
C ARG A 175 -9.71 -18.00 7.58
N ARG A 176 -9.75 -16.83 8.23
CA ARG A 176 -10.95 -16.30 8.90
C ARG A 176 -11.98 -15.71 7.94
N ARG A 177 -11.52 -15.07 6.87
CA ARG A 177 -12.35 -14.29 5.93
C ARG A 177 -12.73 -15.07 4.66
N GLY A 178 -12.13 -16.23 4.44
CA GLY A 178 -12.25 -17.06 3.26
C GLY A 178 -11.12 -16.86 2.24
N ALA A 179 -10.85 -17.90 1.46
CA ALA A 179 -9.71 -17.95 0.54
C ALA A 179 -9.73 -16.85 -0.55
N GLY A 180 -10.93 -16.37 -0.93
CA GLY A 180 -11.11 -15.31 -1.93
C GLY A 180 -11.20 -13.89 -1.36
N ALA A 181 -10.99 -13.70 -0.04
CA ALA A 181 -11.05 -12.37 0.55
C ALA A 181 -9.92 -11.47 0.01
N PRO A 182 -10.23 -10.28 -0.50
CA PRO A 182 -9.23 -9.38 -1.05
C PRO A 182 -8.27 -8.90 0.04
N SER A 183 -6.98 -8.82 -0.30
CA SER A 183 -5.94 -8.30 0.59
C SER A 183 -4.86 -7.57 -0.19
N CYS A 184 -4.33 -6.51 0.39
CA CYS A 184 -3.23 -5.72 -0.16
C CYS A 184 -2.15 -5.54 0.91
N LEU A 185 -0.91 -5.85 0.56
CA LEU A 185 0.26 -5.54 1.38
C LEU A 185 0.88 -4.23 0.89
N TRP A 186 1.02 -3.27 1.81
CA TRP A 186 1.71 -2.02 1.59
C TRP A 186 3.05 -2.05 2.32
N LEU A 187 4.15 -2.15 1.57
CA LEU A 187 5.50 -2.07 2.12
C LEU A 187 6.01 -0.62 1.98
N LEU A 188 6.20 0.06 3.11
CA LEU A 188 6.69 1.44 3.18
C LEU A 188 8.14 1.41 3.67
N THR A 189 9.12 1.62 2.80
CA THR A 189 10.55 1.52 3.11
C THR A 189 11.38 2.38 2.17
N ASP A 190 12.63 2.71 2.56
CA ASP A 190 13.62 3.33 1.67
C ASP A 190 14.54 2.31 0.98
N GLY A 191 14.31 1.02 1.19
CA GLY A 191 15.08 -0.05 0.58
C GLY A 191 16.54 -0.18 1.04
N ARG A 192 16.96 0.55 2.08
CA ARG A 192 18.37 0.60 2.53
C ARG A 192 18.73 -0.56 3.45
N THR A 193 18.60 -1.78 2.95
CA THR A 193 19.00 -3.01 3.62
C THR A 193 19.75 -3.92 2.67
N LEU A 194 20.57 -4.81 3.20
CA LEU A 194 21.27 -5.86 2.42
C LEU A 194 20.41 -7.10 2.23
N GLU A 195 19.30 -7.21 2.97
CA GLU A 195 18.41 -8.36 2.87
C GLU A 195 17.72 -8.44 1.50
N GLN A 196 17.51 -9.66 1.05
CA GLN A 196 16.84 -9.97 -0.21
C GLN A 196 15.62 -10.85 0.06
N PRO A 197 14.49 -10.26 0.47
CA PRO A 197 13.31 -11.02 0.85
C PRO A 197 12.67 -11.69 -0.36
N ALA A 198 11.98 -12.81 -0.10
CA ALA A 198 11.11 -13.45 -1.05
C ALA A 198 9.82 -12.65 -1.26
N ALA A 199 9.13 -12.89 -2.38
CA ALA A 199 7.83 -12.27 -2.64
C ALA A 199 6.79 -12.70 -1.59
N PRO A 200 6.01 -11.76 -1.02
CA PRO A 200 4.91 -12.09 -0.11
C PRO A 200 3.77 -12.78 -0.86
N GLY A 201 3.64 -14.11 -0.72
CA GLY A 201 2.68 -14.92 -1.50
C GLY A 201 1.25 -14.94 -0.95
N ALA A 202 1.02 -14.49 0.29
CA ALA A 202 -0.31 -14.50 0.89
C ALA A 202 -1.14 -13.26 0.56
N ALA A 203 -0.53 -12.17 0.09
CA ALA A 203 -1.23 -10.98 -0.37
C ALA A 203 -1.80 -11.21 -1.78
N ALA A 204 -3.02 -10.76 -2.02
CA ALA A 204 -3.58 -10.75 -3.37
C ALA A 204 -2.94 -9.64 -4.24
N HIS A 205 -2.48 -8.59 -3.61
CA HIS A 205 -1.77 -7.48 -4.24
C HIS A 205 -0.66 -6.97 -3.33
N VAL A 206 0.47 -6.57 -3.91
CA VAL A 206 1.61 -5.99 -3.18
C VAL A 206 1.94 -4.64 -3.77
N VAL A 207 2.09 -3.64 -2.92
CA VAL A 207 2.53 -2.29 -3.29
C VAL A 207 3.79 -1.97 -2.49
N VAL A 208 4.86 -1.65 -3.17
CA VAL A 208 6.10 -1.14 -2.59
C VAL A 208 6.10 0.38 -2.73
N VAL A 209 5.96 1.07 -1.59
CA VAL A 209 6.02 2.53 -1.54
C VAL A 209 7.45 2.93 -1.19
N ASP A 210 8.10 3.57 -2.14
CA ASP A 210 9.53 3.84 -2.13
C ASP A 210 9.82 5.22 -1.53
N PHE A 211 10.41 5.23 -0.34
CA PHE A 211 10.86 6.43 0.36
C PHE A 211 12.37 6.69 0.18
N ASP A 212 13.01 6.06 -0.82
CA ASP A 212 14.43 6.30 -1.08
C ASP A 212 14.69 7.77 -1.47
N ASP A 213 15.94 8.18 -1.30
CA ASP A 213 16.39 9.52 -1.64
C ASP A 213 16.51 9.66 -3.17
N PRO A 214 15.71 10.49 -3.82
CA PRO A 214 15.78 10.65 -5.27
C PRO A 214 17.13 11.22 -5.76
N LEU A 215 17.89 11.88 -4.89
CA LEU A 215 19.23 12.41 -5.22
C LEU A 215 20.32 11.36 -5.10
N ARG A 216 20.08 10.31 -4.30
CA ARG A 216 21.04 9.20 -4.07
C ARG A 216 20.29 7.87 -3.99
N PRO A 217 19.62 7.46 -5.08
CA PRO A 217 18.78 6.28 -5.06
C PRO A 217 19.59 5.01 -4.94
N VAL A 218 19.14 4.10 -4.08
CA VAL A 218 19.65 2.73 -4.01
C VAL A 218 18.92 1.83 -5.01
N GLY A 219 17.66 2.15 -5.31
CA GLY A 219 16.84 1.50 -6.33
C GLY A 219 16.33 0.08 -5.96
N ARG A 220 16.48 -0.34 -4.71
CA ARG A 220 16.06 -1.70 -4.30
C ARG A 220 14.56 -1.88 -4.27
N CYS A 221 13.81 -0.86 -3.91
CA CYS A 221 12.35 -0.90 -3.91
C CYS A 221 11.80 -1.22 -5.31
N ALA A 222 12.29 -0.54 -6.34
CA ALA A 222 11.93 -0.82 -7.73
C ALA A 222 12.34 -2.23 -8.17
N ALA A 223 13.54 -2.68 -7.77
CA ALA A 223 14.02 -4.03 -8.08
C ALA A 223 13.18 -5.12 -7.41
N TRP A 224 12.77 -4.95 -6.15
CA TRP A 224 11.86 -5.87 -5.48
C TRP A 224 10.49 -5.87 -6.13
N ALA A 225 9.93 -4.70 -6.42
CA ALA A 225 8.62 -4.60 -7.08
C ALA A 225 8.62 -5.34 -8.43
N ALA A 226 9.66 -5.15 -9.26
CA ALA A 226 9.80 -5.86 -10.53
C ALA A 226 9.90 -7.37 -10.31
N ARG A 227 10.74 -7.84 -9.37
CA ARG A 227 10.93 -9.26 -9.08
C ARG A 227 9.66 -9.93 -8.52
N TRP A 228 8.87 -9.22 -7.74
CA TRP A 228 7.65 -9.72 -7.11
C TRP A 228 6.40 -9.52 -7.96
N GLN A 229 6.53 -8.89 -9.14
CA GLN A 229 5.39 -8.44 -9.94
C GLN A 229 4.43 -7.56 -9.13
N ALA A 230 5.01 -6.75 -8.24
CA ALA A 230 4.33 -5.83 -7.36
C ALA A 230 4.25 -4.43 -7.98
N GLU A 231 3.33 -3.62 -7.49
CA GLU A 231 3.25 -2.21 -7.86
C GLU A 231 4.38 -1.44 -7.16
N HIS A 232 5.18 -0.68 -7.93
CA HIS A 232 6.14 0.29 -7.39
C HIS A 232 5.50 1.67 -7.38
N ARG A 233 5.55 2.33 -6.24
CA ARG A 233 4.92 3.63 -6.07
C ARG A 233 5.85 4.60 -5.34
N LEU A 234 6.01 5.80 -5.88
CA LEU A 234 6.63 6.91 -5.16
C LEU A 234 5.58 7.57 -4.26
N PRO A 235 5.95 7.97 -3.04
CA PRO A 235 5.02 8.66 -2.17
C PRO A 235 4.72 10.05 -2.74
N GLU A 236 3.44 10.41 -2.83
CA GLU A 236 3.05 11.76 -3.22
C GLU A 236 3.34 12.74 -2.08
N PRO A 237 3.73 13.99 -2.43
CA PRO A 237 3.90 15.04 -1.42
C PRO A 237 2.64 15.16 -0.58
N LEU A 238 2.81 15.34 0.73
CA LEU A 238 1.71 15.66 1.62
C LEU A 238 1.25 17.07 1.27
N SER A 239 0.20 17.20 0.46
CA SER A 239 -0.45 18.51 0.26
C SER A 239 -0.92 19.00 1.62
N SER A 240 -0.41 20.17 2.01
CA SER A 240 -0.76 20.90 3.23
C SER A 240 -2.23 21.29 3.20
#